data_a886d2d491df9803b2a9f958949ad9e4
#
_entry.id   a886d2d491df9803b2a9f958949ad9e4
#
_cell.length_a   1.000
_cell.length_b   1.000
_cell.length_c   1.000
_cell.angle_alpha   90.00
_cell.angle_beta   90.00
_cell.angle_gamma   90.00
#
_symmetry.space_group_name_H-M   'P 1'
#
loop_
_entity.id
_entity.type
_entity.pdbx_description
1 polymer ?
#
loop_
_entity_poly.entity_id
_entity_poly.type
_entity_poly.pdbx_seq_one_letter_code
_entity_poly.pdbx_strand_id
1 'polypeptide(L)'
;TDHRFDEHFGFTDDEVCRLLTAYGMEDHLSETKEWYDGYHFGNTDVYCPWDVINHVDCLRGNPDAEPLSYWINTSGNELVRRFIDRADKTTRDEIERLIAGESIEKTVRMELTYDEIDNSLDNLWSVLFTTGYLTQAGKTERGVYRLTIPNREIREVYVLQIKEWFERAVLKEAEPTKNLLKAIKEGNAGEIEERLTKILGNTISIFDTKGRNEEKEIFYHGL
;
A
#
# COMPACT_ATOMS: atom_id res chain seq x y z
N THR A 1 14.20 10.72 19.60
CA THR A 1 14.24 11.50 18.35
C THR A 1 14.47 12.95 18.72
N ASP A 2 15.39 13.60 18.03
CA ASP A 2 15.70 15.02 18.26
C ASP A 2 14.73 15.85 17.40
N HIS A 3 13.70 16.41 18.01
CA HIS A 3 12.64 17.17 17.32
C HIS A 3 13.13 18.44 16.60
N ARG A 4 14.39 18.83 16.78
CA ARG A 4 14.98 19.98 16.07
C ARG A 4 15.15 19.77 14.57
N PHE A 5 15.03 18.54 14.10
CA PHE A 5 15.26 18.16 12.71
C PHE A 5 14.04 17.54 12.01
N ASP A 6 12.89 17.54 12.68
CA ASP A 6 11.66 16.89 12.17
C ASP A 6 11.26 17.43 10.78
N GLU A 7 11.49 18.74 10.53
CA GLU A 7 11.16 19.43 9.27
C GLU A 7 12.17 19.19 8.14
N HIS A 8 13.29 18.51 8.41
CA HIS A 8 14.40 18.40 7.44
C HIS A 8 14.43 17.06 6.69
N PHE A 9 13.45 16.20 6.92
CA PHE A 9 13.38 14.89 6.27
C PHE A 9 12.53 14.86 4.99
N GLY A 10 11.90 15.96 4.63
CA GLY A 10 11.06 16.11 3.45
C GLY A 10 10.70 17.58 3.22
N PHE A 11 9.76 17.84 2.32
CA PHE A 11 9.17 19.17 2.20
C PHE A 11 8.04 19.34 3.20
N THR A 12 7.98 20.50 3.84
CA THR A 12 6.85 20.93 4.66
C THR A 12 5.70 21.43 3.77
N ASP A 13 4.49 21.51 4.33
CA ASP A 13 3.31 22.03 3.63
C ASP A 13 3.54 23.45 3.10
N ASP A 14 4.21 24.30 3.89
CA ASP A 14 4.57 25.69 3.49
C ASP A 14 5.56 25.71 2.32
N GLU A 15 6.50 24.77 2.26
CA GLU A 15 7.48 24.69 1.16
C GLU A 15 6.83 24.21 -0.12
N VAL A 16 5.93 23.22 -0.05
CA VAL A 16 5.15 22.74 -1.20
C VAL A 16 4.21 23.82 -1.71
N CYS A 17 3.51 24.54 -0.81
CA CYS A 17 2.67 25.67 -1.18
C CYS A 17 3.46 26.75 -1.91
N ARG A 18 4.63 27.15 -1.38
CA ARG A 18 5.52 28.12 -2.04
C ARG A 18 6.04 27.64 -3.39
N LEU A 19 6.37 26.37 -3.50
CA LEU A 19 6.83 25.76 -4.76
C LEU A 19 5.73 25.82 -5.83
N LEU A 20 4.52 25.37 -5.50
CA LEU A 20 3.37 25.41 -6.43
C LEU A 20 3.02 26.83 -6.83
N THR A 21 3.00 27.78 -5.87
CA THR A 21 2.75 29.21 -6.12
C THR A 21 3.78 29.81 -7.06
N ALA A 22 5.06 29.48 -6.90
CA ALA A 22 6.14 29.99 -7.77
C ALA A 22 5.98 29.56 -9.24
N TYR A 23 5.21 28.51 -9.50
CA TYR A 23 4.89 28.02 -10.85
C TYR A 23 3.45 28.32 -11.29
N GLY A 24 2.63 28.99 -10.46
CA GLY A 24 1.23 29.30 -10.76
C GLY A 24 0.33 28.07 -10.76
N MET A 25 0.61 27.13 -9.83
CA MET A 25 -0.05 25.81 -9.71
C MET A 25 -0.74 25.63 -8.36
N GLU A 26 -1.21 26.71 -7.73
CA GLU A 26 -1.80 26.69 -6.38
C GLU A 26 -3.04 25.79 -6.30
N ASP A 27 -3.78 25.69 -7.39
CA ASP A 27 -5.00 24.87 -7.48
C ASP A 27 -4.72 23.37 -7.28
N HIS A 28 -3.47 22.93 -7.49
CA HIS A 28 -3.03 21.54 -7.31
C HIS A 28 -2.57 21.19 -5.90
N LEU A 29 -2.60 22.14 -4.94
CA LEU A 29 -2.10 21.90 -3.58
C LEU A 29 -2.86 20.76 -2.88
N SER A 30 -4.19 20.74 -2.97
CA SER A 30 -5.02 19.73 -2.31
C SER A 30 -4.73 18.32 -2.82
N GLU A 31 -4.58 18.18 -4.11
CA GLU A 31 -4.25 16.93 -4.80
C GLU A 31 -2.83 16.47 -4.47
N THR A 32 -1.86 17.38 -4.55
CA THR A 32 -0.46 17.10 -4.16
C THR A 32 -0.36 16.62 -2.72
N LYS A 33 -1.16 17.21 -1.82
CA LYS A 33 -1.25 16.80 -0.42
C LYS A 33 -1.79 15.39 -0.25
N GLU A 34 -2.91 15.07 -0.88
CA GLU A 34 -3.54 13.75 -0.81
C GLU A 34 -2.57 12.64 -1.30
N TRP A 35 -1.81 12.95 -2.34
CA TRP A 35 -0.96 11.95 -3.00
C TRP A 35 0.39 11.75 -2.34
N TYR A 36 1.04 12.80 -1.81
CA TYR A 36 2.47 12.76 -1.48
C TYR A 36 2.81 13.21 -0.06
N ASP A 37 1.86 13.74 0.72
CA ASP A 37 2.04 14.09 2.13
C ASP A 37 1.91 12.86 3.03
N GLY A 38 2.12 13.05 4.36
CA GLY A 38 1.75 12.10 5.40
C GLY A 38 2.90 11.29 5.98
N TYR A 39 4.14 11.57 5.62
CA TYR A 39 5.30 11.01 6.33
C TYR A 39 5.50 11.74 7.66
N HIS A 40 5.19 11.06 8.76
CA HIS A 40 5.21 11.67 10.10
C HIS A 40 6.58 11.52 10.77
N PHE A 41 7.29 12.64 10.94
CA PHE A 41 8.56 12.74 11.68
C PHE A 41 8.37 13.61 12.93
N GLY A 42 8.52 13.00 14.11
CA GLY A 42 8.36 13.72 15.38
C GLY A 42 6.95 14.31 15.55
N ASN A 43 6.80 15.59 15.30
CA ASN A 43 5.53 16.32 15.36
C ASN A 43 5.14 16.96 14.01
N THR A 44 5.85 16.63 12.93
CA THR A 44 5.69 17.26 11.62
C THR A 44 5.38 16.23 10.57
N ASP A 45 4.39 16.52 9.73
CA ASP A 45 4.14 15.78 8.49
C ASP A 45 4.96 16.42 7.37
N VAL A 46 5.57 15.58 6.54
CA VAL A 46 6.38 16.02 5.41
C VAL A 46 6.02 15.22 4.17
N TYR A 47 6.22 15.86 3.03
CA TYR A 47 6.10 15.26 1.70
C TYR A 47 7.42 14.61 1.28
N CYS A 48 7.34 13.55 0.48
CA CYS A 48 8.52 13.03 -0.21
C CYS A 48 8.97 14.03 -1.29
N PRO A 49 10.17 14.61 -1.21
CA PRO A 49 10.61 15.64 -2.17
C PRO A 49 10.69 15.15 -3.61
N TRP A 50 11.06 13.88 -3.80
CA TRP A 50 11.12 13.25 -5.13
C TRP A 50 9.78 13.30 -5.84
N ASP A 51 8.71 12.94 -5.15
CA ASP A 51 7.37 12.82 -5.71
C ASP A 51 6.80 14.20 -6.05
N VAL A 52 6.95 15.16 -5.13
CA VAL A 52 6.53 16.55 -5.35
C VAL A 52 7.25 17.18 -6.54
N ILE A 53 8.57 17.00 -6.66
CA ILE A 53 9.34 17.57 -7.76
C ILE A 53 8.91 16.96 -9.10
N ASN A 54 8.71 15.63 -9.16
CA ASN A 54 8.26 14.98 -10.39
C ASN A 54 6.83 15.40 -10.76
N HIS A 55 5.94 15.54 -9.79
CA HIS A 55 4.58 16.01 -10.04
C HIS A 55 4.57 17.44 -10.59
N VAL A 56 5.32 18.36 -9.98
CA VAL A 56 5.46 19.75 -10.47
C VAL A 56 6.05 19.77 -11.88
N ASP A 57 7.02 18.91 -12.19
CA ASP A 57 7.58 18.84 -13.55
C ASP A 57 6.57 18.31 -14.58
N CYS A 58 5.73 17.33 -14.20
CA CYS A 58 4.61 16.87 -15.01
C CYS A 58 3.60 18.00 -15.28
N LEU A 59 3.21 18.75 -14.24
CA LEU A 59 2.28 19.89 -14.36
C LEU A 59 2.83 21.01 -15.23
N ARG A 60 4.14 21.24 -15.23
CA ARG A 60 4.80 22.20 -16.15
C ARG A 60 4.65 21.80 -17.61
N GLY A 61 4.68 20.50 -17.89
CA GLY A 61 4.49 19.96 -19.24
C GLY A 61 3.00 19.90 -19.67
N ASN A 62 2.13 19.62 -18.72
CA ASN A 62 0.68 19.51 -18.90
C ASN A 62 -0.02 19.97 -17.62
N PRO A 63 -0.64 21.19 -17.62
CA PRO A 63 -1.35 21.71 -16.45
C PRO A 63 -2.53 20.86 -15.96
N ASP A 64 -3.06 19.99 -16.80
CA ASP A 64 -4.14 19.07 -16.46
C ASP A 64 -3.61 17.64 -16.14
N ALA A 65 -2.32 17.48 -15.83
CA ALA A 65 -1.75 16.18 -15.52
C ALA A 65 -2.26 15.67 -14.18
N GLU A 66 -2.77 14.44 -14.17
CA GLU A 66 -3.12 13.74 -12.93
C GLU A 66 -1.84 13.32 -12.18
N PRO A 67 -1.88 13.26 -10.83
CA PRO A 67 -0.79 12.72 -10.05
C PRO A 67 -0.48 11.27 -10.42
N LEU A 68 0.79 10.91 -10.37
CA LEU A 68 1.27 9.58 -10.70
C LEU A 68 1.99 8.96 -9.50
N SER A 69 1.97 7.63 -9.42
CA SER A 69 2.79 6.92 -8.46
C SER A 69 4.22 6.75 -9.00
N TYR A 70 5.16 7.51 -8.44
CA TYR A 70 6.57 7.45 -8.79
C TYR A 70 7.31 6.30 -8.11
N TRP A 71 6.72 5.72 -7.07
CA TRP A 71 7.26 4.56 -6.35
C TRP A 71 6.95 3.22 -7.02
N ILE A 72 5.94 3.12 -7.88
CA ILE A 72 5.48 1.85 -8.48
C ILE A 72 6.61 1.09 -9.20
N ASN A 73 7.56 1.78 -9.82
CA ASN A 73 8.63 1.17 -10.59
C ASN A 73 9.98 1.16 -9.87
N THR A 74 10.00 1.35 -8.55
CA THR A 74 11.23 1.30 -7.77
C THR A 74 11.54 -0.12 -7.25
N SER A 75 12.80 -0.41 -7.01
CA SER A 75 13.23 -1.70 -6.45
C SER A 75 12.64 -2.02 -5.08
N GLY A 76 12.11 -1.02 -4.37
CA GLY A 76 11.46 -1.18 -3.07
C GLY A 76 10.15 -1.94 -3.10
N ASN A 77 9.44 -1.98 -4.23
CA ASN A 77 8.17 -2.70 -4.35
C ASN A 77 8.32 -4.22 -4.14
N GLU A 78 9.52 -4.75 -4.36
CA GLU A 78 9.86 -6.12 -4.02
C GLU A 78 9.65 -6.43 -2.53
N LEU A 79 9.89 -5.47 -1.63
CA LEU A 79 9.65 -5.65 -0.19
C LEU A 79 8.15 -5.83 0.10
N VAL A 80 7.30 -5.00 -0.48
CA VAL A 80 5.84 -5.11 -0.33
C VAL A 80 5.34 -6.42 -0.92
N ARG A 81 5.84 -6.81 -2.10
CA ARG A 81 5.51 -8.08 -2.72
C ARG A 81 5.89 -9.28 -1.84
N ARG A 82 7.12 -9.33 -1.34
CA ARG A 82 7.60 -10.40 -0.44
C ARG A 82 6.79 -10.47 0.85
N PHE A 83 6.36 -9.31 1.37
CA PHE A 83 5.51 -9.23 2.54
C PHE A 83 4.13 -9.83 2.26
N ILE A 84 3.49 -9.47 1.15
CA ILE A 84 2.18 -10.00 0.74
C ILE A 84 2.26 -11.50 0.45
N ASP A 85 3.31 -11.97 -0.23
CA ASP A 85 3.50 -13.39 -0.53
C ASP A 85 3.62 -14.25 0.74
N ARG A 86 4.11 -13.68 1.85
CA ARG A 86 4.30 -14.38 3.15
C ARG A 86 3.15 -14.14 4.14
N ALA A 87 2.23 -13.25 3.82
CA ALA A 87 1.15 -12.86 4.71
C ALA A 87 0.26 -14.06 5.05
N ASP A 88 0.11 -14.34 6.33
CA ASP A 88 -0.92 -15.22 6.87
C ASP A 88 -2.28 -14.49 6.92
N LYS A 89 -3.33 -15.17 7.41
CA LYS A 89 -4.67 -14.59 7.49
C LYS A 89 -4.69 -13.31 8.33
N THR A 90 -4.05 -13.31 9.50
CA THR A 90 -4.01 -12.16 10.41
C THR A 90 -3.32 -10.97 9.75
N THR A 91 -2.18 -11.22 9.10
CA THR A 91 -1.42 -10.19 8.37
C THR A 91 -2.22 -9.61 7.20
N ARG A 92 -3.00 -10.44 6.50
CA ARG A 92 -3.88 -9.97 5.43
C ARG A 92 -4.98 -9.05 5.96
N ASP A 93 -5.66 -9.44 7.04
CA ASP A 93 -6.67 -8.60 7.70
C ASP A 93 -6.07 -7.24 8.14
N GLU A 94 -4.80 -7.23 8.58
CA GLU A 94 -4.08 -6.00 8.95
C GLU A 94 -3.74 -5.14 7.72
N ILE A 95 -3.33 -5.73 6.61
CA ILE A 95 -3.09 -5.01 5.36
C ILE A 95 -4.40 -4.38 4.85
N GLU A 96 -5.52 -5.10 4.90
CA GLU A 96 -6.84 -4.57 4.53
C GLU A 96 -7.22 -3.34 5.36
N ARG A 97 -7.01 -3.41 6.67
CA ARG A 97 -7.26 -2.28 7.57
C ARG A 97 -6.39 -1.07 7.21
N LEU A 98 -5.12 -1.29 6.89
CA LEU A 98 -4.22 -0.23 6.45
C LEU A 98 -4.68 0.41 5.13
N ILE A 99 -5.10 -0.39 4.15
CA ILE A 99 -5.62 0.10 2.86
C ILE A 99 -6.93 0.86 3.06
N ALA A 100 -7.76 0.46 4.03
CA ALA A 100 -8.97 1.18 4.43
C ALA A 100 -8.69 2.50 5.19
N GLY A 101 -7.41 2.85 5.42
CA GLY A 101 -6.99 4.05 6.14
C GLY A 101 -6.99 3.91 7.66
N GLU A 102 -7.12 2.68 8.18
CA GLU A 102 -6.98 2.42 9.60
C GLU A 102 -5.50 2.32 9.99
N SER A 103 -5.22 2.36 11.30
CA SER A 103 -3.90 2.09 11.84
C SER A 103 -3.86 0.73 12.54
N ILE A 104 -2.67 0.12 12.57
CA ILE A 104 -2.38 -1.10 13.30
C ILE A 104 -1.26 -0.87 14.31
N GLU A 105 -1.22 -1.66 15.38
CA GLU A 105 -0.15 -1.59 16.38
C GLU A 105 0.88 -2.68 16.13
N LYS A 106 2.15 -2.29 15.97
CA LYS A 106 3.27 -3.19 15.75
C LYS A 106 4.49 -2.81 16.55
N THR A 107 5.21 -3.81 17.03
CA THR A 107 6.57 -3.61 17.54
C THR A 107 7.51 -3.36 16.39
N VAL A 108 8.22 -2.22 16.41
CA VAL A 108 9.17 -1.84 15.37
C VAL A 108 10.59 -1.90 15.91
N ARG A 109 11.43 -2.60 15.19
CA ARG A 109 12.89 -2.69 15.41
C ARG A 109 13.60 -1.79 14.41
N MET A 110 14.22 -0.70 14.88
CA MET A 110 14.89 0.26 14.01
C MET A 110 16.24 -0.23 13.47
N GLU A 111 16.85 -1.19 14.17
CA GLU A 111 18.16 -1.74 13.84
C GLU A 111 17.98 -3.18 13.39
N LEU A 112 17.75 -3.38 12.10
CA LEU A 112 17.71 -4.71 11.47
C LEU A 112 18.82 -4.83 10.45
N THR A 113 19.53 -5.94 10.48
CA THR A 113 20.47 -6.33 9.43
C THR A 113 19.74 -6.96 8.24
N TYR A 114 20.35 -6.94 7.07
CA TYR A 114 19.77 -7.55 5.86
C TYR A 114 19.41 -9.03 6.05
N ASP A 115 20.23 -9.78 6.81
CA ASP A 115 20.01 -11.20 7.06
C ASP A 115 18.82 -11.46 8.01
N GLU A 116 18.41 -10.46 8.78
CA GLU A 116 17.29 -10.59 9.73
C GLU A 116 15.93 -10.27 9.10
N ILE A 117 15.90 -9.58 7.95
CA ILE A 117 14.66 -9.12 7.31
C ILE A 117 13.69 -10.28 7.09
N ASP A 118 14.18 -11.39 6.60
CA ASP A 118 13.36 -12.55 6.24
C ASP A 118 13.06 -13.52 7.39
N ASN A 119 13.60 -13.27 8.58
CA ASN A 119 13.46 -14.19 9.71
C ASN A 119 12.05 -14.22 10.32
N SER A 120 11.29 -13.11 10.21
CA SER A 120 9.92 -13.04 10.72
C SER A 120 9.06 -12.01 9.98
N LEU A 121 7.73 -12.14 10.08
CA LEU A 121 6.80 -11.11 9.61
C LEU A 121 6.94 -9.79 10.38
N ASP A 122 7.27 -9.84 11.68
CA ASP A 122 7.51 -8.64 12.47
C ASP A 122 8.71 -7.83 11.97
N ASN A 123 9.75 -8.51 11.49
CA ASN A 123 10.88 -7.83 10.86
C ASN A 123 10.47 -7.15 9.55
N LEU A 124 9.61 -7.78 8.75
CA LEU A 124 9.08 -7.16 7.53
C LEU A 124 8.25 -5.91 7.83
N TRP A 125 7.41 -5.90 8.87
CA TRP A 125 6.72 -4.69 9.34
C TRP A 125 7.70 -3.56 9.68
N SER A 126 8.79 -3.91 10.37
CA SER A 126 9.83 -2.95 10.73
C SER A 126 10.53 -2.36 9.50
N VAL A 127 10.80 -3.20 8.48
CA VAL A 127 11.40 -2.76 7.22
C VAL A 127 10.46 -1.87 6.43
N LEU A 128 9.18 -2.24 6.30
CA LEU A 128 8.18 -1.40 5.63
C LEU A 128 8.07 -0.01 6.28
N PHE A 129 8.18 0.06 7.61
CA PHE A 129 8.20 1.33 8.32
C PHE A 129 9.50 2.12 8.06
N THR A 130 10.66 1.49 8.15
CA THR A 130 11.95 2.19 7.97
C THR A 130 12.25 2.59 6.53
N THR A 131 11.58 1.96 5.57
CA THR A 131 11.72 2.27 4.13
C THR A 131 10.62 3.17 3.58
N GLY A 132 9.68 3.64 4.42
CA GLY A 132 8.66 4.61 4.02
C GLY A 132 7.38 4.01 3.42
N TYR A 133 7.21 2.68 3.39
CA TYR A 133 5.93 2.07 3.01
C TYR A 133 4.87 2.16 4.12
N LEU A 134 5.30 2.44 5.33
CA LEU A 134 4.44 2.76 6.47
C LEU A 134 5.00 3.98 7.18
N THR A 135 4.13 4.71 7.86
CA THR A 135 4.48 5.83 8.74
C THR A 135 3.84 5.64 10.10
N GLN A 136 4.25 6.43 11.10
CA GLN A 136 3.67 6.38 12.42
C GLN A 136 2.45 7.30 12.52
N ALA A 137 1.36 6.79 13.08
CA ALA A 137 0.18 7.56 13.50
C ALA A 137 0.16 7.72 15.03
N GLY A 138 1.34 7.69 15.67
CA GLY A 138 1.55 7.79 17.10
C GLY A 138 2.29 6.59 17.69
N LYS A 139 2.66 6.71 18.96
CA LYS A 139 3.38 5.69 19.71
C LYS A 139 2.57 5.33 20.95
N THR A 140 2.32 4.05 21.18
CA THR A 140 1.53 3.59 22.33
C THR A 140 2.41 3.24 23.51
N GLU A 141 3.50 2.50 23.26
CA GLU A 141 4.47 2.06 24.29
C GLU A 141 5.89 2.12 23.74
N ARG A 142 6.87 1.81 24.58
CA ARG A 142 8.26 1.76 24.14
C ARG A 142 8.47 0.67 23.09
N GLY A 143 8.77 1.07 21.84
CA GLY A 143 8.98 0.17 20.71
C GLY A 143 7.70 -0.27 19.98
N VAL A 144 6.51 0.08 20.50
CA VAL A 144 5.23 -0.19 19.82
C VAL A 144 4.72 1.08 19.16
N TYR A 145 4.50 1.01 17.87
CA TYR A 145 4.03 2.11 17.03
C TYR A 145 2.66 1.80 16.45
N ARG A 146 1.84 2.82 16.37
CA ARG A 146 0.67 2.80 15.52
C ARG A 146 1.12 3.14 14.11
N LEU A 147 1.02 2.18 13.21
CA LEU A 147 1.45 2.29 11.82
C LEU A 147 0.26 2.52 10.90
N THR A 148 0.44 3.34 9.88
CA THR A 148 -0.53 3.59 8.81
C THR A 148 0.20 3.73 7.48
N ILE A 149 -0.52 3.64 6.38
CA ILE A 149 -0.03 4.00 5.04
C ILE A 149 0.05 5.53 4.98
N PRO A 150 1.17 6.13 4.54
CA PRO A 150 1.36 7.58 4.61
C PRO A 150 0.41 8.36 3.70
N ASN A 151 0.19 7.89 2.47
CA ASN A 151 -0.50 8.67 1.45
C ASN A 151 -1.12 7.76 0.37
N ARG A 152 -1.78 8.40 -0.60
CA ARG A 152 -2.47 7.71 -1.70
C ARG A 152 -1.49 6.98 -2.62
N GLU A 153 -0.33 7.54 -2.92
CA GLU A 153 0.68 6.90 -3.76
C GLU A 153 1.09 5.53 -3.20
N ILE A 154 1.47 5.49 -1.92
CA ILE A 154 1.90 4.24 -1.27
C ILE A 154 0.73 3.26 -1.14
N ARG A 155 -0.48 3.76 -0.92
CA ARG A 155 -1.68 2.91 -0.93
C ARG A 155 -1.87 2.21 -2.28
N GLU A 156 -1.67 2.89 -3.39
CA GLU A 156 -1.74 2.29 -4.73
C GLU A 156 -0.67 1.22 -4.94
N VAL A 157 0.53 1.39 -4.38
CA VAL A 157 1.56 0.34 -4.41
C VAL A 157 1.05 -0.94 -3.73
N TYR A 158 0.43 -0.84 -2.54
CA TYR A 158 -0.14 -2.02 -1.86
C TYR A 158 -1.24 -2.67 -2.70
N VAL A 159 -2.17 -1.89 -3.21
CA VAL A 159 -3.29 -2.38 -4.04
C VAL A 159 -2.76 -3.11 -5.28
N LEU A 160 -1.79 -2.53 -5.98
CA LEU A 160 -1.18 -3.13 -7.16
C LEU A 160 -0.48 -4.45 -6.82
N GLN A 161 0.31 -4.49 -5.75
CA GLN A 161 1.02 -5.71 -5.35
C GLN A 161 0.07 -6.84 -4.92
N ILE A 162 -1.05 -6.49 -4.29
CA ILE A 162 -2.12 -7.47 -3.96
C ILE A 162 -2.77 -8.00 -5.24
N LYS A 163 -3.08 -7.13 -6.20
CA LYS A 163 -3.63 -7.52 -7.49
C LYS A 163 -2.68 -8.48 -8.24
N GLU A 164 -1.41 -8.16 -8.31
CA GLU A 164 -0.39 -9.02 -8.92
C GLU A 164 -0.25 -10.36 -8.17
N TRP A 165 -0.32 -10.35 -6.84
CA TRP A 165 -0.32 -11.57 -6.04
C TRP A 165 -1.53 -12.44 -6.37
N PHE A 166 -2.71 -11.85 -6.44
CA PHE A 166 -3.94 -12.54 -6.81
C PHE A 166 -3.85 -13.18 -8.20
N GLU A 167 -3.42 -12.41 -9.20
CA GLU A 167 -3.24 -12.93 -10.57
C GLU A 167 -2.26 -14.11 -10.59
N ARG A 168 -1.13 -14.01 -9.87
CA ARG A 168 -0.17 -15.12 -9.75
C ARG A 168 -0.76 -16.33 -9.04
N ALA A 169 -1.54 -16.14 -7.98
CA ALA A 169 -2.20 -17.21 -7.24
C ALA A 169 -3.21 -17.96 -8.14
N VAL A 170 -4.03 -17.23 -8.86
CA VAL A 170 -5.00 -17.78 -9.82
C VAL A 170 -4.31 -18.52 -10.96
N LEU A 171 -3.23 -17.96 -11.52
CA LEU A 171 -2.49 -18.60 -12.62
C LEU A 171 -1.70 -19.84 -12.18
N LYS A 172 -1.15 -19.87 -10.96
CA LYS A 172 -0.49 -21.05 -10.41
C LYS A 172 -1.44 -22.22 -10.20
N GLU A 173 -2.73 -21.96 -9.98
CA GLU A 173 -3.79 -22.96 -9.86
C GLU A 173 -4.47 -23.26 -11.21
N ALA A 174 -3.70 -23.34 -12.31
CA ALA A 174 -4.24 -23.70 -13.63
C ALA A 174 -4.94 -25.08 -13.64
N GLU A 175 -4.55 -26.02 -12.77
CA GLU A 175 -5.22 -27.31 -12.59
C GLU A 175 -6.62 -27.21 -11.94
N PRO A 176 -6.84 -26.45 -10.83
CA PRO A 176 -8.17 -26.21 -10.29
C PRO A 176 -9.10 -25.54 -11.27
N THR A 177 -8.61 -24.59 -12.09
CA THR A 177 -9.42 -23.90 -13.11
C THR A 177 -9.82 -24.84 -14.22
N LYS A 178 -8.92 -25.69 -14.71
CA LYS A 178 -9.25 -26.73 -15.71
C LYS A 178 -10.28 -27.72 -15.16
N ASN A 179 -10.11 -28.14 -13.90
CA ASN A 179 -11.03 -29.05 -13.27
C ASN A 179 -12.40 -28.41 -12.98
N LEU A 180 -12.44 -27.10 -12.65
CA LEU A 180 -13.67 -26.34 -12.55
C LEU A 180 -14.41 -26.27 -13.91
N LEU A 181 -13.68 -25.94 -15.00
CA LEU A 181 -14.23 -25.94 -16.36
C LEU A 181 -14.74 -27.32 -16.77
N LYS A 182 -14.06 -28.39 -16.36
CA LYS A 182 -14.51 -29.76 -16.58
C LYS A 182 -15.80 -30.06 -15.82
N ALA A 183 -15.86 -29.72 -14.53
CA ALA A 183 -17.04 -29.88 -13.69
C ALA A 183 -18.25 -29.09 -14.24
N ILE A 184 -18.02 -27.87 -14.77
CA ILE A 184 -19.06 -27.07 -15.45
C ILE A 184 -19.57 -27.79 -16.70
N LYS A 185 -18.67 -28.30 -17.55
CA LYS A 185 -19.04 -29.03 -18.78
C LYS A 185 -19.79 -30.31 -18.49
N GLU A 186 -19.48 -30.98 -17.37
CA GLU A 186 -20.11 -32.23 -16.94
C GLU A 186 -21.40 -32.00 -16.11
N GLY A 187 -21.72 -30.74 -15.79
CA GLY A 187 -22.89 -30.38 -14.98
C GLY A 187 -22.82 -30.87 -13.53
N ASN A 188 -21.59 -31.11 -13.00
CA ASN A 188 -21.38 -31.62 -11.65
C ASN A 188 -21.46 -30.48 -10.62
N ALA A 189 -22.69 -30.20 -10.14
CA ALA A 189 -22.93 -29.07 -9.23
C ALA A 189 -22.16 -29.17 -7.91
N GLY A 190 -21.96 -30.35 -7.34
CA GLY A 190 -21.23 -30.54 -6.09
C GLY A 190 -19.72 -30.21 -6.24
N GLU A 191 -19.13 -30.62 -7.36
CA GLU A 191 -17.72 -30.34 -7.64
C GLU A 191 -17.52 -28.86 -7.99
N ILE A 192 -18.48 -28.23 -8.66
CA ILE A 192 -18.48 -26.79 -8.95
C ILE A 192 -18.51 -26.00 -7.63
N GLU A 193 -19.42 -26.33 -6.71
CA GLU A 193 -19.55 -25.69 -5.40
C GLU A 193 -18.26 -25.82 -4.57
N GLU A 194 -17.72 -27.03 -4.45
CA GLU A 194 -16.48 -27.29 -3.70
C GLU A 194 -15.30 -26.48 -4.25
N ARG A 195 -15.13 -26.46 -5.58
CA ARG A 195 -14.01 -25.77 -6.22
C ARG A 195 -14.16 -24.26 -6.19
N LEU A 196 -15.37 -23.75 -6.43
CA LEU A 196 -15.66 -22.33 -6.27
C LEU A 196 -15.45 -21.89 -4.82
N THR A 197 -15.97 -22.62 -3.84
CA THR A 197 -15.77 -22.32 -2.42
C THR A 197 -14.29 -22.29 -2.05
N LYS A 198 -13.49 -23.20 -2.59
CA LYS A 198 -12.05 -23.23 -2.33
C LYS A 198 -11.32 -22.05 -2.99
N ILE A 199 -11.63 -21.73 -4.25
CA ILE A 199 -11.08 -20.58 -4.96
C ILE A 199 -11.49 -19.29 -4.25
N LEU A 200 -12.76 -19.11 -3.97
CA LEU A 200 -13.32 -17.95 -3.32
C LEU A 200 -12.83 -17.84 -1.85
N GLY A 201 -12.77 -18.93 -1.09
CA GLY A 201 -12.26 -18.94 0.27
C GLY A 201 -10.79 -18.54 0.40
N ASN A 202 -10.00 -18.78 -0.64
CA ASN A 202 -8.60 -18.35 -0.70
C ASN A 202 -8.45 -16.90 -1.21
N THR A 203 -9.45 -16.34 -1.89
CA THR A 203 -9.36 -15.07 -2.61
C THR A 203 -10.28 -13.98 -2.06
N ILE A 204 -11.48 -14.29 -1.61
CA ILE A 204 -12.50 -13.30 -1.16
C ILE A 204 -12.25 -12.77 0.24
N SER A 205 -11.49 -13.46 1.09
CA SER A 205 -11.20 -13.02 2.46
C SER A 205 -10.53 -11.63 2.52
N ILE A 206 -9.98 -11.15 1.41
CA ILE A 206 -9.22 -9.90 1.36
C ILE A 206 -10.10 -8.66 1.06
N PHE A 207 -11.22 -8.79 0.37
CA PHE A 207 -11.94 -7.60 -0.16
C PHE A 207 -13.41 -7.48 0.24
N ASP A 208 -13.97 -8.44 0.99
CA ASP A 208 -15.42 -8.55 1.06
C ASP A 208 -16.11 -7.90 2.28
N THR A 209 -15.38 -7.33 3.24
CA THR A 209 -16.06 -6.97 4.48
C THR A 209 -16.15 -5.48 4.84
N LYS A 210 -15.31 -4.55 4.34
CA LYS A 210 -15.34 -3.16 4.85
C LYS A 210 -14.87 -2.03 3.91
N GLY A 211 -14.58 -2.25 2.64
CA GLY A 211 -14.17 -1.18 1.70
C GLY A 211 -15.31 -0.24 1.30
N ARG A 212 -15.00 1.01 0.94
CA ARG A 212 -15.95 1.93 0.29
C ARG A 212 -16.50 1.30 -0.99
N ASN A 213 -17.73 1.63 -1.38
CA ASN A 213 -18.41 1.00 -2.52
C ASN A 213 -17.62 1.07 -3.84
N GLU A 214 -16.84 2.12 -4.06
CA GLU A 214 -15.98 2.28 -5.25
C GLU A 214 -14.84 1.25 -5.32
N GLU A 215 -14.29 0.83 -4.18
CA GLU A 215 -13.21 -0.17 -4.11
C GLU A 215 -13.74 -1.61 -4.33
N LYS A 216 -15.00 -1.84 -3.96
CA LYS A 216 -15.71 -3.10 -4.26
C LYS A 216 -16.00 -3.24 -5.76
N GLU A 217 -16.36 -2.16 -6.44
CA GLU A 217 -16.59 -2.17 -7.89
C GLU A 217 -15.34 -2.52 -8.69
N ILE A 218 -14.16 -2.00 -8.31
CA ILE A 218 -12.89 -2.32 -8.98
C ILE A 218 -12.57 -3.81 -8.91
N PHE A 219 -12.90 -4.47 -7.80
CA PHE A 219 -12.71 -5.92 -7.64
C PHE A 219 -13.65 -6.73 -8.55
N TYR A 220 -14.94 -6.35 -8.61
CA TYR A 220 -15.93 -7.06 -9.43
C TYR A 220 -15.77 -6.83 -10.93
N HIS A 221 -15.18 -5.72 -11.36
CA HIS A 221 -14.87 -5.47 -12.77
C HIS A 221 -13.59 -6.15 -13.25
N GLY A 222 -12.76 -6.68 -12.35
CA GLY A 222 -11.54 -7.43 -12.66
C GLY A 222 -11.72 -8.96 -12.76
N LEU A 223 -12.90 -9.48 -12.45
CA LEU A 223 -13.31 -10.88 -12.59
C LEU A 223 -14.08 -11.08 -13.90
#